data_7e736ef83d957e23d958c115079b4f62
#
_entry.id   7e736ef83d957e23d958c115079b4f62
#
_cell.length_a   1.000
_cell.length_b   1.000
_cell.length_c   1.000
_cell.angle_alpha   90.00
_cell.angle_beta   90.00
_cell.angle_gamma   90.00
#
_symmetry.space_group_name_H-M   'P 1'
#
loop_
_entity.id
_entity.type
_entity.pdbx_description
1 polymer ?
#
loop_
_entity_poly.entity_id
_entity_poly.type
_entity_poly.pdbx_seq_one_letter_code
_entity_poly.pdbx_strand_id
1 'polypeptide(L)'
;MSVFIPIIVPQSGPNDITATLTEWTKPRGHWVNQGEVVAVAETTKSVFEIEAPAAGYLFDLAASGAEVAVGEEIAVLSAEVADEVAVRAWLATAQAKPATAVAAPTSAREWTLKAELLAQRHAIDIAQVPAAGDRITEADVQAYVAARAPARPRPHSSTQPLTDLVHNRYPANRAQRILVIGGGNGAVQIIDALAGSRQQQVVAIVDDNATLHGKRVAGVPILGAIDVERGADLLASGEIDAVVISISTSIPARSRIFETWKAHGIPFANVVHPSCVIGMNVQWGEGNVVMALCHFGPCATVGDNNFLSANCSIEHHCVLGNHCSFGPGVVTSSRVHIGDRVRCGTGIFVEPGITIGAESVIASGLAITQNIPSRSLLKAKIGYTIRARGSVEN
;
A
#
# COMPACT_ATOMS: atom_id res chain seq x y z
N MET A 1 -19.52 41.91 -2.48
CA MET A 1 -20.13 40.63 -2.91
C MET A 1 -19.74 39.61 -1.88
N SER A 2 -20.68 39.08 -1.13
CA SER A 2 -20.42 38.04 -0.14
C SER A 2 -19.93 36.81 -0.85
N VAL A 3 -18.77 36.27 -0.41
CA VAL A 3 -18.20 35.05 -0.96
C VAL A 3 -18.87 33.86 -0.24
N PHE A 4 -19.59 33.05 -0.99
CA PHE A 4 -20.17 31.80 -0.49
C PHE A 4 -19.27 30.62 -0.84
N ILE A 5 -19.01 29.75 0.14
CA ILE A 5 -18.20 28.54 -0.01
C ILE A 5 -19.11 27.32 0.12
N PRO A 6 -19.27 26.49 -0.91
CA PRO A 6 -20.17 25.35 -0.85
C PRO A 6 -19.61 24.24 0.06
N ILE A 7 -20.51 23.53 0.75
CA ILE A 7 -20.25 22.25 1.42
C ILE A 7 -20.87 21.18 0.55
N ILE A 8 -20.05 20.27 0.09
CA ILE A 8 -20.45 19.18 -0.81
C ILE A 8 -20.41 17.83 -0.08
N VAL A 9 -21.22 16.89 -0.53
CA VAL A 9 -21.19 15.50 -0.04
C VAL A 9 -19.89 14.84 -0.48
N PRO A 10 -19.01 14.45 0.44
CA PRO A 10 -17.78 13.76 0.08
C PRO A 10 -18.06 12.32 -0.37
N GLN A 11 -17.18 11.77 -1.19
CA GLN A 11 -17.24 10.35 -1.55
C GLN A 11 -16.72 9.51 -0.39
N SER A 12 -17.58 8.70 0.25
CA SER A 12 -17.23 7.84 1.39
C SER A 12 -16.70 6.47 0.97
N GLY A 13 -17.03 6.02 -0.23
CA GLY A 13 -16.56 4.77 -0.81
C GLY A 13 -16.52 4.79 -2.33
N PRO A 14 -15.73 3.93 -2.97
CA PRO A 14 -15.47 3.98 -4.42
C PRO A 14 -16.71 3.73 -5.30
N ASN A 15 -17.79 3.19 -4.72
CA ASN A 15 -19.03 2.87 -5.43
C ASN A 15 -20.26 3.64 -4.89
N ASP A 16 -20.06 4.53 -3.91
CA ASP A 16 -21.17 5.30 -3.35
C ASP A 16 -21.49 6.46 -4.29
N ILE A 17 -22.70 6.48 -4.77
CA ILE A 17 -23.22 7.52 -5.67
C ILE A 17 -24.25 8.43 -4.98
N THR A 18 -24.88 7.94 -3.91
CA THR A 18 -25.81 8.68 -3.07
C THR A 18 -25.56 8.38 -1.59
N ALA A 19 -25.97 9.29 -0.72
CA ALA A 19 -26.00 9.15 0.72
C ALA A 19 -27.28 9.78 1.27
N THR A 20 -27.74 9.32 2.45
CA THR A 20 -28.83 9.93 3.18
C THR A 20 -28.26 10.89 4.22
N LEU A 21 -28.61 12.17 4.18
CA LEU A 21 -28.21 13.14 5.19
C LEU A 21 -29.00 12.89 6.48
N THR A 22 -28.37 12.33 7.51
CA THR A 22 -29.08 11.90 8.73
C THR A 22 -29.38 13.07 9.65
N GLU A 23 -28.41 13.94 9.91
CA GLU A 23 -28.60 15.09 10.78
C GLU A 23 -27.64 16.24 10.48
N TRP A 24 -28.02 17.45 10.88
CA TRP A 24 -27.15 18.60 10.98
C TRP A 24 -26.68 18.76 12.43
N THR A 25 -25.38 18.79 12.65
CA THR A 25 -24.76 18.93 13.98
C THR A 25 -24.79 20.40 14.45
N LYS A 26 -24.98 21.34 13.52
CA LYS A 26 -25.05 22.77 13.78
C LYS A 26 -26.32 23.37 13.18
N PRO A 27 -26.97 24.26 13.91
CA PRO A 27 -28.14 24.96 13.38
C PRO A 27 -27.76 25.95 12.27
N ARG A 28 -28.68 26.17 11.35
CA ARG A 28 -28.58 27.22 10.32
C ARG A 28 -28.28 28.59 10.93
N GLY A 29 -27.38 29.33 10.30
CA GLY A 29 -26.99 30.69 10.74
C GLY A 29 -25.94 30.68 11.87
N HIS A 30 -25.47 29.52 12.34
CA HIS A 30 -24.42 29.47 13.33
C HIS A 30 -23.05 29.52 12.67
N TRP A 31 -22.08 30.10 13.39
CA TRP A 31 -20.68 30.10 12.98
C TRP A 31 -20.06 28.70 13.17
N VAL A 32 -19.33 28.24 12.18
CA VAL A 32 -18.55 27.02 12.23
C VAL A 32 -17.07 27.31 11.87
N ASN A 33 -16.15 26.55 12.43
CA ASN A 33 -14.73 26.65 12.12
C ASN A 33 -14.37 25.67 11.01
N GLN A 34 -13.27 25.94 10.30
CA GLN A 34 -12.74 24.99 9.33
C GLN A 34 -12.42 23.64 9.99
N GLY A 35 -12.85 22.53 9.38
CA GLY A 35 -12.68 21.18 9.90
C GLY A 35 -13.68 20.80 11.01
N GLU A 36 -14.66 21.66 11.32
CA GLU A 36 -15.73 21.35 12.27
C GLU A 36 -16.81 20.50 11.59
N VAL A 37 -17.27 19.43 12.26
CA VAL A 37 -18.34 18.56 11.74
C VAL A 37 -19.64 19.33 11.72
N VAL A 38 -20.27 19.42 10.55
CA VAL A 38 -21.51 20.18 10.32
C VAL A 38 -22.71 19.30 10.03
N ALA A 39 -22.48 18.10 9.51
CA ALA A 39 -23.53 17.15 9.20
C ALA A 39 -23.04 15.71 9.31
N VAL A 40 -23.97 14.78 9.45
CA VAL A 40 -23.72 13.33 9.38
C VAL A 40 -24.55 12.76 8.24
N ALA A 41 -23.95 11.91 7.43
CA ALA A 41 -24.64 11.21 6.36
C ALA A 41 -24.33 9.70 6.40
N GLU A 42 -25.23 8.91 5.84
CA GLU A 42 -25.07 7.45 5.76
C GLU A 42 -25.25 6.94 4.33
N THR A 43 -24.49 5.92 4.00
CA THR A 43 -24.70 5.08 2.82
C THR A 43 -25.20 3.71 3.26
N THR A 44 -25.48 2.82 2.33
CA THR A 44 -25.85 1.42 2.65
C THR A 44 -24.76 0.65 3.41
N LYS A 45 -23.53 1.19 3.50
CA LYS A 45 -22.37 0.49 4.06
C LYS A 45 -21.65 1.21 5.19
N SER A 46 -21.81 2.54 5.29
CA SER A 46 -21.06 3.35 6.25
C SER A 46 -21.80 4.61 6.65
N VAL A 47 -21.54 5.09 7.87
CA VAL A 47 -21.90 6.43 8.34
C VAL A 47 -20.63 7.27 8.32
N PHE A 48 -20.73 8.53 7.86
CA PHE A 48 -19.59 9.44 7.79
C PHE A 48 -19.98 10.87 8.14
N GLU A 49 -19.00 11.61 8.61
CA GLU A 49 -19.13 13.00 9.01
C GLU A 49 -18.73 13.92 7.86
N ILE A 50 -19.46 15.04 7.73
CA ILE A 50 -19.18 16.07 6.74
C ILE A 50 -18.65 17.30 7.49
N GLU A 51 -17.42 17.70 7.15
CA GLU A 51 -16.72 18.80 7.78
C GLU A 51 -16.84 20.09 6.97
N ALA A 52 -16.79 21.24 7.67
CA ALA A 52 -16.76 22.55 7.05
C ALA A 52 -15.41 22.79 6.32
N PRO A 53 -15.41 23.11 5.01
CA PRO A 53 -14.19 23.34 4.25
C PRO A 53 -13.48 24.66 4.61
N ALA A 54 -14.21 25.59 5.26
CA ALA A 54 -13.70 26.87 5.74
C ALA A 54 -14.50 27.34 6.95
N ALA A 55 -14.04 28.36 7.65
CA ALA A 55 -14.81 29.00 8.71
C ALA A 55 -15.87 29.95 8.10
N GLY A 56 -17.08 29.98 8.69
CA GLY A 56 -18.16 30.82 8.24
C GLY A 56 -19.51 30.53 8.91
N TYR A 57 -20.49 31.32 8.56
CA TYR A 57 -21.90 31.08 8.96
C TYR A 57 -22.53 30.03 8.05
N LEU A 58 -23.12 29.00 8.65
CA LEU A 58 -23.68 27.84 7.94
C LEU A 58 -25.11 28.12 7.45
N PHE A 59 -25.38 27.85 6.18
CA PHE A 59 -26.71 27.87 5.59
C PHE A 59 -26.99 26.56 4.87
N ASP A 60 -27.82 25.70 5.46
CA ASP A 60 -28.21 24.39 4.92
C ASP A 60 -29.13 24.56 3.70
N LEU A 61 -28.93 23.73 2.69
CA LEU A 61 -29.72 23.65 1.45
C LEU A 61 -30.52 22.35 1.41
N ALA A 62 -29.98 21.28 1.97
CA ALA A 62 -30.63 19.98 2.05
C ALA A 62 -31.26 19.75 3.42
N ALA A 63 -32.44 19.12 3.45
CA ALA A 63 -33.11 18.76 4.70
C ALA A 63 -32.52 17.47 5.30
N SER A 64 -32.57 17.34 6.64
CA SER A 64 -32.29 16.02 7.28
C SER A 64 -33.25 14.96 6.75
N GLY A 65 -32.77 13.77 6.47
CA GLY A 65 -33.47 12.67 5.82
C GLY A 65 -33.48 12.73 4.30
N ALA A 66 -32.90 13.75 3.67
CA ALA A 66 -32.83 13.84 2.22
C ALA A 66 -31.77 12.85 1.67
N GLU A 67 -32.09 12.20 0.56
CA GLU A 67 -31.11 11.48 -0.26
C GLU A 67 -30.40 12.52 -1.13
N VAL A 68 -29.07 12.54 -1.06
CA VAL A 68 -28.19 13.49 -1.73
C VAL A 68 -27.14 12.76 -2.53
N ALA A 69 -26.78 13.30 -3.69
CA ALA A 69 -25.75 12.69 -4.53
C ALA A 69 -24.35 13.03 -4.01
N VAL A 70 -23.40 12.13 -4.21
CA VAL A 70 -21.97 12.41 -3.98
C VAL A 70 -21.55 13.57 -4.89
N GLY A 71 -20.91 14.60 -4.31
CA GLY A 71 -20.56 15.85 -5.00
C GLY A 71 -21.66 16.89 -5.04
N GLU A 72 -22.86 16.62 -4.50
CA GLU A 72 -23.94 17.58 -4.38
C GLU A 72 -23.66 18.63 -3.31
N GLU A 73 -24.07 19.87 -3.56
CA GLU A 73 -23.98 20.98 -2.60
C GLU A 73 -25.15 20.90 -1.61
N ILE A 74 -24.83 20.60 -0.34
CA ILE A 74 -25.84 20.45 0.73
C ILE A 74 -25.94 21.66 1.64
N ALA A 75 -24.94 22.54 1.63
CA ALA A 75 -24.93 23.79 2.38
C ALA A 75 -23.93 24.78 1.77
N VAL A 76 -24.00 26.02 2.25
CA VAL A 76 -23.03 27.07 1.95
C VAL A 76 -22.55 27.74 3.24
N LEU A 77 -21.30 28.20 3.23
CA LEU A 77 -20.70 29.02 4.27
C LEU A 77 -20.57 30.47 3.77
N SER A 78 -20.90 31.43 4.63
CA SER A 78 -20.67 32.85 4.40
C SER A 78 -19.76 33.46 5.44
N ALA A 79 -18.82 34.29 5.03
CA ALA A 79 -17.92 35.02 5.94
C ALA A 79 -18.62 36.06 6.80
N GLU A 80 -19.81 36.56 6.36
CA GLU A 80 -20.62 37.52 7.07
C GLU A 80 -21.99 36.93 7.39
N VAL A 81 -22.68 37.48 8.40
CA VAL A 81 -24.08 37.13 8.67
C VAL A 81 -24.88 37.53 7.43
N ALA A 82 -25.07 36.57 6.51
CA ALA A 82 -25.86 36.79 5.31
C ALA A 82 -27.36 36.78 5.68
N ASP A 83 -28.13 37.71 5.15
CA ASP A 83 -29.56 37.57 5.22
C ASP A 83 -30.06 36.48 4.25
N GLU A 84 -31.22 35.94 4.52
CA GLU A 84 -31.82 34.88 3.72
C GLU A 84 -32.01 35.27 2.24
N VAL A 85 -32.15 36.57 1.97
CA VAL A 85 -32.33 37.15 0.64
C VAL A 85 -31.03 37.05 -0.17
N ALA A 86 -29.86 37.28 0.46
CA ALA A 86 -28.57 37.16 -0.19
C ALA A 86 -28.23 35.69 -0.52
N VAL A 87 -28.56 34.75 0.37
CA VAL A 87 -28.41 33.31 0.14
C VAL A 87 -29.32 32.82 -0.99
N ARG A 88 -30.59 33.24 -0.99
CA ARG A 88 -31.55 32.93 -2.07
C ARG A 88 -31.14 33.54 -3.42
N ALA A 89 -30.65 34.76 -3.43
CA ALA A 89 -30.16 35.42 -4.64
C ALA A 89 -28.91 34.68 -5.22
N TRP A 90 -28.02 34.23 -4.35
CA TRP A 90 -26.89 33.46 -4.76
C TRP A 90 -27.32 32.08 -5.32
N LEU A 91 -28.25 31.37 -4.61
CA LEU A 91 -28.83 30.12 -5.09
C LEU A 91 -29.52 30.27 -6.45
N ALA A 92 -30.26 31.33 -6.65
CA ALA A 92 -30.89 31.63 -7.95
C ALA A 92 -29.86 31.88 -9.05
N THR A 93 -28.71 32.47 -8.72
CA THR A 93 -27.59 32.66 -9.66
C THR A 93 -26.72 31.41 -9.81
N ALA A 94 -26.62 30.59 -8.78
CA ALA A 94 -25.94 29.31 -8.81
C ALA A 94 -26.73 28.23 -9.57
N GLN A 95 -28.06 28.24 -9.42
CA GLN A 95 -29.00 27.42 -10.21
C GLN A 95 -29.25 27.97 -11.62
N ALA A 96 -29.10 29.29 -11.84
CA ALA A 96 -29.06 29.93 -13.15
C ALA A 96 -27.68 29.93 -13.81
N LYS A 97 -26.61 29.57 -13.08
CA LYS A 97 -25.50 28.88 -13.75
C LYS A 97 -26.15 27.60 -14.24
N PRO A 98 -26.32 27.46 -15.56
CA PRO A 98 -26.56 26.14 -16.10
C PRO A 98 -25.44 25.31 -15.44
N ALA A 99 -25.78 24.17 -14.87
CA ALA A 99 -24.79 23.10 -14.87
C ALA A 99 -24.02 23.37 -16.14
N THR A 100 -22.81 23.92 -16.03
CA THR A 100 -22.12 24.26 -17.24
C THR A 100 -22.35 23.03 -18.06
N ALA A 101 -23.49 23.02 -18.72
CA ALA A 101 -23.55 22.52 -20.04
C ALA A 101 -22.36 23.26 -20.58
N VAL A 102 -21.20 22.69 -20.38
CA VAL A 102 -20.11 22.80 -21.30
C VAL A 102 -20.89 22.72 -22.57
N ALA A 103 -21.12 23.87 -23.18
CA ALA A 103 -21.72 23.96 -24.48
C ALA A 103 -21.07 22.82 -25.18
N ALA A 104 -21.87 21.81 -25.54
CA ALA A 104 -21.35 20.61 -26.15
C ALA A 104 -20.38 21.17 -27.17
N PRO A 105 -19.05 21.04 -26.97
CA PRO A 105 -18.15 21.52 -27.96
C PRO A 105 -18.64 20.78 -29.16
N THR A 106 -18.99 21.49 -30.20
CA THR A 106 -19.38 20.98 -31.52
C THR A 106 -18.21 20.23 -32.17
N SER A 107 -17.20 19.86 -31.38
CA SER A 107 -16.17 18.86 -31.65
C SER A 107 -16.37 17.70 -30.68
N ALA A 108 -16.53 16.50 -31.20
CA ALA A 108 -16.59 15.26 -30.42
C ALA A 108 -15.45 15.27 -29.39
N ARG A 109 -15.74 15.00 -28.10
CA ARG A 109 -14.70 14.88 -27.08
C ARG A 109 -13.68 13.86 -27.56
N GLU A 110 -12.40 14.22 -27.47
CA GLU A 110 -11.30 13.33 -27.83
C GLU A 110 -11.18 12.10 -26.91
N TRP A 111 -11.97 12.08 -25.80
CA TRP A 111 -11.98 10.99 -24.82
C TRP A 111 -13.37 10.73 -24.21
N THR A 112 -13.53 9.56 -23.60
CA THR A 112 -14.75 9.18 -22.88
C THR A 112 -14.69 9.71 -21.43
N LEU A 113 -15.85 9.97 -20.81
CA LEU A 113 -15.91 10.36 -19.39
C LEU A 113 -15.22 9.33 -18.47
N LYS A 114 -15.36 8.03 -18.76
CA LYS A 114 -14.68 6.96 -18.02
C LYS A 114 -13.16 7.03 -18.15
N ALA A 115 -12.65 7.36 -19.33
CA ALA A 115 -11.23 7.57 -19.55
C ALA A 115 -10.72 8.77 -18.73
N GLU A 116 -11.47 9.87 -18.72
CA GLU A 116 -11.13 11.09 -17.97
C GLU A 116 -11.07 10.80 -16.47
N LEU A 117 -12.09 10.18 -15.89
CA LEU A 117 -12.13 9.80 -14.48
C LEU A 117 -10.98 8.85 -14.11
N LEU A 118 -10.67 7.89 -14.98
CA LEU A 118 -9.57 6.96 -14.74
C LEU A 118 -8.21 7.66 -14.82
N ALA A 119 -8.02 8.57 -15.78
CA ALA A 119 -6.80 9.36 -15.88
C ALA A 119 -6.59 10.27 -14.65
N GLN A 120 -7.65 10.94 -14.19
CA GLN A 120 -7.63 11.73 -12.95
C GLN A 120 -7.27 10.86 -11.73
N ARG A 121 -7.87 9.67 -11.61
CA ARG A 121 -7.57 8.71 -10.52
C ARG A 121 -6.09 8.32 -10.47
N HIS A 122 -5.43 8.25 -11.62
CA HIS A 122 -4.01 7.92 -11.74
C HIS A 122 -3.10 9.14 -11.83
N ALA A 123 -3.63 10.36 -11.64
CA ALA A 123 -2.91 11.62 -11.80
C ALA A 123 -2.19 11.74 -13.16
N ILE A 124 -2.87 11.28 -14.23
CA ILE A 124 -2.37 11.30 -15.61
C ILE A 124 -3.07 12.42 -16.36
N ASP A 125 -2.31 13.20 -17.09
CA ASP A 125 -2.86 14.11 -18.11
C ASP A 125 -3.40 13.27 -19.27
N ILE A 126 -4.73 13.25 -19.43
CA ILE A 126 -5.41 12.43 -20.44
C ILE A 126 -4.97 12.77 -21.87
N ALA A 127 -4.54 14.01 -22.12
CA ALA A 127 -4.04 14.42 -23.43
C ALA A 127 -2.73 13.69 -23.83
N GLN A 128 -2.03 13.07 -22.89
CA GLN A 128 -0.82 12.29 -23.14
C GLN A 128 -1.10 10.81 -23.40
N VAL A 129 -2.35 10.36 -23.28
CA VAL A 129 -2.74 8.98 -23.49
C VAL A 129 -2.96 8.73 -24.99
N PRO A 130 -2.23 7.80 -25.66
CA PRO A 130 -2.48 7.43 -27.04
C PRO A 130 -3.85 6.78 -27.19
N ALA A 131 -4.65 7.25 -28.15
CA ALA A 131 -5.90 6.61 -28.49
C ALA A 131 -5.66 5.47 -29.50
N ALA A 132 -6.27 4.30 -29.25
CA ALA A 132 -6.28 3.20 -30.23
C ALA A 132 -7.32 3.39 -31.34
N GLY A 133 -8.24 4.35 -31.19
CA GLY A 133 -9.32 4.67 -32.13
C GLY A 133 -9.57 6.18 -32.22
N ASP A 134 -10.78 6.57 -32.62
CA ASP A 134 -11.16 7.97 -32.86
C ASP A 134 -11.20 8.82 -31.58
N ARG A 135 -11.14 8.20 -30.41
CA ARG A 135 -11.12 8.88 -29.11
C ARG A 135 -10.49 7.99 -28.05
N ILE A 136 -9.91 8.61 -27.01
CA ILE A 136 -9.33 7.91 -25.85
C ILE A 136 -10.45 7.24 -25.04
N THR A 137 -10.30 5.95 -24.78
CA THR A 137 -11.22 5.12 -24.00
C THR A 137 -10.61 4.74 -22.64
N GLU A 138 -11.42 4.17 -21.75
CA GLU A 138 -10.93 3.60 -20.48
C GLU A 138 -9.82 2.56 -20.72
N ALA A 139 -9.95 1.75 -21.77
CA ALA A 139 -8.95 0.73 -22.13
C ALA A 139 -7.60 1.36 -22.52
N ASP A 140 -7.60 2.50 -23.21
CA ASP A 140 -6.38 3.21 -23.59
C ASP A 140 -5.67 3.77 -22.37
N VAL A 141 -6.43 4.33 -21.41
CA VAL A 141 -5.86 4.81 -20.12
C VAL A 141 -5.31 3.64 -19.31
N GLN A 142 -6.01 2.50 -19.25
CA GLN A 142 -5.51 1.29 -18.58
C GLN A 142 -4.23 0.77 -19.22
N ALA A 143 -4.16 0.71 -20.54
CA ALA A 143 -2.96 0.31 -21.26
C ALA A 143 -1.78 1.26 -21.01
N TYR A 144 -2.04 2.58 -20.98
CA TYR A 144 -1.05 3.61 -20.72
C TYR A 144 -0.51 3.56 -19.28
N VAL A 145 -1.39 3.31 -18.30
CA VAL A 145 -1.02 3.06 -16.90
C VAL A 145 -0.17 1.79 -16.80
N ALA A 146 -0.59 0.71 -17.46
CA ALA A 146 0.12 -0.57 -17.46
C ALA A 146 1.52 -0.45 -18.10
N ALA A 147 1.67 0.36 -19.15
CA ALA A 147 2.98 0.60 -19.80
C ALA A 147 3.93 1.45 -18.95
N ARG A 148 3.41 2.28 -18.05
CA ARG A 148 4.17 3.12 -17.10
C ARG A 148 4.30 2.52 -15.71
N ALA A 149 3.50 1.49 -15.41
CA ALA A 149 3.74 0.68 -14.22
C ALA A 149 5.20 0.20 -14.27
N PRO A 150 5.96 0.28 -13.16
CA PRO A 150 7.28 -0.30 -13.12
C PRO A 150 7.15 -1.72 -13.65
N ALA A 151 8.07 -2.12 -14.53
CA ALA A 151 8.00 -3.40 -15.23
C ALA A 151 7.59 -4.45 -14.21
N ARG A 152 6.48 -5.16 -14.48
CA ARG A 152 6.08 -6.30 -13.62
C ARG A 152 7.34 -7.08 -13.39
N PRO A 153 7.71 -7.41 -12.14
CA PRO A 153 8.82 -8.30 -11.92
C PRO A 153 8.58 -9.45 -12.89
N ARG A 154 9.48 -9.63 -13.86
CA ARG A 154 9.33 -10.74 -14.80
C ARG A 154 9.29 -11.97 -13.94
N PRO A 155 8.22 -12.78 -13.96
CA PRO A 155 8.29 -14.07 -13.34
C PRO A 155 9.49 -14.73 -14.00
N HIS A 156 10.55 -14.96 -13.24
CA HIS A 156 11.61 -15.81 -13.73
C HIS A 156 10.91 -17.09 -14.14
N SER A 157 11.22 -17.60 -15.32
CA SER A 157 10.50 -18.61 -16.10
C SER A 157 10.42 -20.01 -15.46
N SER A 158 10.19 -20.10 -14.16
CA SER A 158 9.79 -21.33 -13.49
C SER A 158 8.29 -21.30 -13.27
N THR A 159 7.52 -21.76 -14.24
CA THR A 159 6.09 -22.10 -14.14
C THR A 159 5.88 -23.31 -13.20
N GLN A 160 6.55 -23.35 -12.05
CA GLN A 160 6.36 -24.44 -11.10
C GLN A 160 5.17 -24.13 -10.18
N PRO A 161 4.30 -25.12 -9.92
CA PRO A 161 3.21 -24.97 -8.96
C PRO A 161 3.74 -24.57 -7.58
N LEU A 162 2.96 -23.81 -6.83
CA LEU A 162 3.29 -23.19 -5.56
C LEU A 162 3.78 -24.15 -4.48
N THR A 163 3.25 -25.38 -4.45
CA THR A 163 3.78 -26.47 -3.61
C THR A 163 5.26 -26.74 -3.86
N ASP A 164 5.76 -26.38 -5.05
CA ASP A 164 7.16 -26.56 -5.45
C ASP A 164 8.03 -25.33 -5.15
N LEU A 165 7.43 -24.13 -5.04
CA LEU A 165 8.14 -22.88 -4.76
C LEU A 165 8.32 -22.62 -3.26
N VAL A 166 7.30 -22.93 -2.46
CA VAL A 166 7.39 -22.82 -0.99
C VAL A 166 8.20 -23.96 -0.41
N HIS A 167 8.14 -25.09 -1.07
CA HIS A 167 8.88 -26.30 -0.72
C HIS A 167 9.87 -26.63 -1.80
N ASN A 168 10.76 -25.66 -2.20
CA ASN A 168 11.84 -25.92 -3.14
C ASN A 168 12.11 -27.41 -3.19
N ARG A 169 11.66 -28.12 -4.24
CA ARG A 169 11.86 -29.57 -4.37
C ARG A 169 13.34 -29.83 -4.59
N TYR A 170 14.08 -29.69 -3.51
CA TYR A 170 15.36 -30.36 -3.43
C TYR A 170 15.11 -31.87 -3.45
N PRO A 171 16.06 -32.62 -4.00
CA PRO A 171 15.95 -34.08 -4.00
C PRO A 171 15.51 -34.54 -2.62
N ALA A 172 14.45 -35.35 -2.55
CA ALA A 172 13.77 -35.76 -1.32
C ALA A 172 14.67 -36.39 -0.22
N ASN A 173 15.96 -36.48 -0.47
CA ASN A 173 16.98 -37.14 0.37
C ASN A 173 17.80 -36.16 1.23
N ARG A 174 17.73 -34.84 1.05
CA ARG A 174 18.49 -33.90 1.89
C ARG A 174 17.82 -32.49 1.91
N ALA A 175 18.05 -31.76 3.01
CA ALA A 175 17.66 -30.36 3.11
C ALA A 175 18.55 -29.44 2.26
N GLN A 176 17.98 -28.35 1.74
CA GLN A 176 18.70 -27.25 1.12
C GLN A 176 19.56 -26.56 2.17
N ARG A 177 20.88 -26.47 1.91
CA ARG A 177 21.83 -25.81 2.81
C ARG A 177 21.93 -24.34 2.45
N ILE A 178 21.60 -23.49 3.42
CA ILE A 178 21.50 -22.05 3.23
C ILE A 178 22.63 -21.34 3.96
N LEU A 179 23.33 -20.45 3.25
CA LEU A 179 24.19 -19.44 3.83
C LEU A 179 23.36 -18.19 4.13
N VAL A 180 23.40 -17.72 5.36
CA VAL A 180 22.75 -16.45 5.75
C VAL A 180 23.74 -15.30 5.64
N ILE A 181 23.35 -14.24 4.95
CA ILE A 181 24.12 -13.01 4.84
C ILE A 181 23.59 -11.99 5.85
N GLY A 182 24.42 -11.65 6.84
CA GLY A 182 24.12 -10.84 8.01
C GLY A 182 23.90 -11.68 9.28
N GLY A 183 24.69 -11.44 10.32
CA GLY A 183 24.70 -12.19 11.60
C GLY A 183 23.92 -11.53 12.73
N GLY A 184 23.12 -10.49 12.44
CA GLY A 184 22.33 -9.78 13.42
C GLY A 184 21.02 -10.49 13.81
N ASN A 185 20.08 -9.73 14.38
CA ASN A 185 18.77 -10.25 14.83
C ASN A 185 17.95 -10.91 13.72
N GLY A 186 18.11 -10.47 12.47
CA GLY A 186 17.46 -11.08 11.33
C GLY A 186 17.92 -12.53 11.08
N ALA A 187 19.17 -12.85 11.34
CA ALA A 187 19.67 -14.23 11.24
C ALA A 187 19.00 -15.14 12.27
N VAL A 188 18.80 -14.65 13.50
CA VAL A 188 18.08 -15.40 14.54
C VAL A 188 16.66 -15.72 14.07
N GLN A 189 15.97 -14.72 13.47
CA GLN A 189 14.60 -14.91 12.95
C GLN A 189 14.54 -15.93 11.82
N ILE A 190 15.52 -15.93 10.91
CA ILE A 190 15.61 -16.91 9.81
C ILE A 190 15.87 -18.32 10.35
N ILE A 191 16.80 -18.46 11.30
CA ILE A 191 17.09 -19.74 11.94
C ILE A 191 15.86 -20.29 12.67
N ASP A 192 15.16 -19.43 13.40
CA ASP A 192 13.92 -19.77 14.11
C ASP A 192 12.81 -20.19 13.11
N ALA A 193 12.60 -19.42 12.05
CA ALA A 193 11.60 -19.72 11.01
C ALA A 193 11.85 -21.10 10.34
N LEU A 194 13.09 -21.54 10.26
CA LEU A 194 13.48 -22.83 9.71
C LEU A 194 13.65 -23.92 10.79
N ALA A 195 13.45 -23.60 12.07
CA ALA A 195 13.54 -24.57 13.15
C ALA A 195 12.56 -25.74 12.92
N GLY A 196 13.08 -26.95 12.79
CA GLY A 196 12.27 -28.13 12.48
C GLY A 196 11.92 -28.32 11.00
N SER A 197 12.34 -27.44 10.11
CA SER A 197 12.23 -27.66 8.66
C SER A 197 13.05 -28.89 8.25
N ARG A 198 12.41 -29.78 7.48
CA ARG A 198 13.12 -30.93 6.86
C ARG A 198 13.63 -30.58 5.46
N GLN A 199 13.29 -29.43 4.94
CA GLN A 199 13.59 -29.03 3.56
C GLN A 199 14.69 -28.00 3.44
N GLN A 200 14.90 -27.20 4.48
CA GLN A 200 15.89 -26.12 4.51
C GLN A 200 16.65 -26.13 5.84
N GLN A 201 17.95 -25.84 5.79
CA GLN A 201 18.82 -25.74 6.95
C GLN A 201 19.82 -24.61 6.77
N VAL A 202 19.92 -23.73 7.76
CA VAL A 202 21.02 -22.74 7.82
C VAL A 202 22.29 -23.47 8.26
N VAL A 203 23.33 -23.46 7.41
CA VAL A 203 24.60 -24.15 7.68
C VAL A 203 25.70 -23.19 8.10
N ALA A 204 25.66 -21.93 7.65
CA ALA A 204 26.65 -20.92 7.95
C ALA A 204 26.08 -19.51 7.85
N ILE A 205 26.83 -18.56 8.39
CA ILE A 205 26.52 -17.12 8.35
C ILE A 205 27.79 -16.38 7.92
N VAL A 206 27.63 -15.27 7.19
CA VAL A 206 28.67 -14.27 6.94
C VAL A 206 28.20 -12.89 7.39
N ASP A 207 29.10 -12.10 7.97
CA ASP A 207 28.79 -10.75 8.50
C ASP A 207 30.05 -9.87 8.46
N ASP A 208 29.89 -8.59 8.08
CA ASP A 208 31.02 -7.64 8.02
C ASP A 208 31.51 -7.19 9.40
N ASN A 209 30.75 -7.45 10.45
CA ASN A 209 31.18 -7.15 11.82
C ASN A 209 32.24 -8.16 12.28
N ALA A 210 33.50 -7.76 12.18
CA ALA A 210 34.63 -8.61 12.57
C ALA A 210 34.55 -9.14 14.00
N THR A 211 33.83 -8.47 14.90
CA THR A 211 33.67 -8.96 16.29
C THR A 211 32.81 -10.21 16.40
N LEU A 212 32.07 -10.55 15.35
CA LEU A 212 31.22 -11.75 15.27
C LEU A 212 31.96 -12.95 14.64
N HIS A 213 33.08 -12.71 13.95
CA HIS A 213 33.80 -13.77 13.25
C HIS A 213 34.24 -14.87 14.21
N GLY A 214 34.08 -16.13 13.81
CA GLY A 214 34.38 -17.31 14.61
C GLY A 214 33.40 -17.60 15.75
N LYS A 215 32.39 -16.73 15.95
CA LYS A 215 31.31 -16.96 16.91
C LYS A 215 30.16 -17.75 16.24
N ARG A 216 29.12 -18.02 17.04
CA ARG A 216 27.89 -18.68 16.58
C ARG A 216 26.68 -17.85 16.93
N VAL A 217 25.69 -17.87 16.02
CA VAL A 217 24.34 -17.33 16.26
C VAL A 217 23.36 -18.49 16.25
N ALA A 218 22.65 -18.70 17.34
CA ALA A 218 21.75 -19.84 17.52
C ALA A 218 22.37 -21.19 17.10
N GLY A 219 23.62 -21.40 17.41
CA GLY A 219 24.36 -22.62 17.08
C GLY A 219 25.02 -22.65 15.69
N VAL A 220 24.70 -21.71 14.80
CA VAL A 220 25.23 -21.63 13.43
C VAL A 220 26.53 -20.82 13.40
N PRO A 221 27.62 -21.29 12.76
CA PRO A 221 28.90 -20.60 12.74
C PRO A 221 28.88 -19.36 11.83
N ILE A 222 29.60 -18.31 12.24
CA ILE A 222 29.90 -17.13 11.42
C ILE A 222 31.30 -17.32 10.82
N LEU A 223 31.35 -17.46 9.48
CA LEU A 223 32.59 -17.82 8.75
C LEU A 223 33.53 -16.64 8.52
N GLY A 224 33.02 -15.39 8.56
CA GLY A 224 33.77 -14.17 8.31
C GLY A 224 32.95 -13.09 7.61
N ALA A 225 33.63 -12.18 6.90
CA ALA A 225 33.04 -11.08 6.19
C ALA A 225 32.09 -11.52 5.05
N ILE A 226 31.21 -10.61 4.63
CA ILE A 226 30.35 -10.77 3.45
C ILE A 226 31.23 -10.66 2.21
N ASP A 227 31.52 -11.80 1.62
CA ASP A 227 32.42 -11.96 0.47
C ASP A 227 31.73 -12.85 -0.57
N VAL A 228 31.47 -12.29 -1.75
CA VAL A 228 30.76 -12.98 -2.82
C VAL A 228 31.59 -14.12 -3.42
N GLU A 229 32.93 -13.99 -3.50
CA GLU A 229 33.82 -15.02 -4.00
C GLU A 229 33.78 -16.23 -3.05
N ARG A 230 33.86 -16.01 -1.75
CA ARG A 230 33.67 -17.06 -0.76
C ARG A 230 32.32 -17.75 -0.92
N GLY A 231 31.24 -16.97 -1.17
CA GLY A 231 29.93 -17.54 -1.44
C GLY A 231 29.92 -18.45 -2.66
N ALA A 232 30.58 -18.03 -3.73
CA ALA A 232 30.73 -18.82 -4.96
C ALA A 232 31.56 -20.11 -4.72
N ASP A 233 32.62 -20.02 -3.95
CA ASP A 233 33.44 -21.20 -3.59
C ASP A 233 32.64 -22.21 -2.76
N LEU A 234 31.88 -21.77 -1.77
CA LEU A 234 31.01 -22.62 -0.95
C LEU A 234 29.89 -23.28 -1.80
N LEU A 235 29.37 -22.56 -2.79
CA LEU A 235 28.39 -23.11 -3.74
C LEU A 235 29.07 -24.18 -4.64
N ALA A 236 30.23 -23.87 -5.20
CA ALA A 236 30.99 -24.77 -6.09
C ALA A 236 31.43 -26.04 -5.37
N SER A 237 31.91 -25.96 -4.13
CA SER A 237 32.24 -27.11 -3.28
C SER A 237 31.04 -27.93 -2.85
N GLY A 238 29.84 -27.39 -3.05
CA GLY A 238 28.58 -27.97 -2.62
C GLY A 238 28.39 -27.92 -1.10
N GLU A 239 29.01 -27.01 -0.37
CA GLU A 239 28.79 -26.80 1.06
C GLU A 239 27.48 -26.02 1.32
N ILE A 240 27.07 -25.18 0.39
CA ILE A 240 25.79 -24.52 0.35
C ILE A 240 25.05 -24.80 -0.96
N ASP A 241 23.75 -24.56 -0.95
CA ASP A 241 22.89 -24.71 -2.13
C ASP A 241 22.28 -23.37 -2.55
N ALA A 242 22.15 -22.42 -1.62
CA ALA A 242 21.61 -21.09 -1.87
C ALA A 242 21.98 -20.14 -0.72
N VAL A 243 21.69 -18.87 -0.93
CA VAL A 243 21.89 -17.82 0.07
C VAL A 243 20.58 -17.12 0.42
N VAL A 244 20.53 -16.46 1.58
CA VAL A 244 19.43 -15.56 1.96
C VAL A 244 19.98 -14.38 2.76
N ILE A 245 19.39 -13.19 2.60
CA ILE A 245 19.85 -11.97 3.29
C ILE A 245 18.95 -11.69 4.49
N SER A 246 19.54 -11.61 5.67
CA SER A 246 18.82 -11.34 6.93
C SER A 246 18.68 -9.86 7.25
N ILE A 247 19.26 -8.96 6.46
CA ILE A 247 19.32 -7.51 6.72
C ILE A 247 17.93 -6.88 6.42
N SER A 248 17.09 -6.72 7.44
CA SER A 248 15.75 -6.12 7.30
C SER A 248 15.75 -4.59 7.47
N THR A 249 16.75 -4.02 8.15
CA THR A 249 16.78 -2.61 8.54
C THR A 249 17.29 -1.66 7.47
N SER A 250 18.10 -2.14 6.52
CA SER A 250 18.69 -1.35 5.43
C SER A 250 18.32 -1.91 4.06
N ILE A 251 17.28 -1.36 3.45
CA ILE A 251 16.90 -1.71 2.07
C ILE A 251 18.07 -1.47 1.09
N PRO A 252 18.78 -0.33 1.12
CA PRO A 252 19.90 -0.12 0.18
C PRO A 252 21.02 -1.16 0.31
N ALA A 253 21.40 -1.54 1.54
CA ALA A 253 22.42 -2.56 1.75
C ALA A 253 21.93 -3.92 1.24
N ARG A 254 20.70 -4.33 1.59
CA ARG A 254 20.09 -5.59 1.16
C ARG A 254 19.99 -5.68 -0.38
N SER A 255 19.53 -4.62 -1.04
CA SER A 255 19.40 -4.58 -2.49
C SER A 255 20.79 -4.72 -3.16
N ARG A 256 21.79 -3.96 -2.72
CA ARG A 256 23.13 -4.03 -3.27
C ARG A 256 23.74 -5.42 -3.15
N ILE A 257 23.62 -6.05 -1.98
CA ILE A 257 24.13 -7.41 -1.76
C ILE A 257 23.40 -8.38 -2.70
N PHE A 258 22.07 -8.30 -2.78
CA PHE A 258 21.28 -9.16 -3.66
C PHE A 258 21.72 -9.06 -5.12
N GLU A 259 21.79 -7.84 -5.66
CA GLU A 259 22.19 -7.60 -7.05
C GLU A 259 23.62 -8.10 -7.34
N THR A 260 24.56 -7.82 -6.41
CA THR A 260 25.94 -8.29 -6.56
C THR A 260 26.02 -9.82 -6.58
N TRP A 261 25.41 -10.50 -5.63
CA TRP A 261 25.49 -11.96 -5.53
C TRP A 261 24.72 -12.66 -6.65
N LYS A 262 23.61 -12.10 -7.07
CA LYS A 262 22.84 -12.59 -8.22
C LYS A 262 23.62 -12.48 -9.54
N ALA A 263 24.35 -11.38 -9.73
CA ALA A 263 25.22 -11.20 -10.90
C ALA A 263 26.36 -12.25 -10.97
N HIS A 264 26.76 -12.82 -9.82
CA HIS A 264 27.72 -13.94 -9.76
C HIS A 264 27.04 -15.31 -9.91
N GLY A 265 25.78 -15.37 -10.26
CA GLY A 265 25.04 -16.61 -10.47
C GLY A 265 24.70 -17.39 -9.19
N ILE A 266 24.82 -16.78 -8.02
CA ILE A 266 24.51 -17.42 -6.74
C ILE A 266 22.98 -17.43 -6.55
N PRO A 267 22.35 -18.61 -6.37
CA PRO A 267 20.90 -18.70 -6.20
C PRO A 267 20.46 -18.22 -4.82
N PHE A 268 19.30 -17.57 -4.76
CA PHE A 268 18.68 -17.13 -3.52
C PHE A 268 17.54 -18.03 -3.10
N ALA A 269 17.50 -18.41 -1.82
CA ALA A 269 16.42 -19.20 -1.25
C ALA A 269 15.29 -18.28 -0.75
N ASN A 270 14.05 -18.71 -0.93
CA ASN A 270 12.92 -18.17 -0.19
C ASN A 270 12.84 -18.88 1.18
N VAL A 271 12.79 -18.09 2.25
CA VAL A 271 12.55 -18.58 3.61
C VAL A 271 11.13 -18.20 4.00
N VAL A 272 10.26 -19.17 4.11
CA VAL A 272 8.85 -18.96 4.45
C VAL A 272 8.50 -19.79 5.68
N HIS A 273 8.04 -19.13 6.74
CA HIS A 273 7.66 -19.82 7.97
C HIS A 273 6.50 -20.81 7.71
N PRO A 274 6.52 -22.01 8.29
CA PRO A 274 5.51 -23.05 8.02
C PRO A 274 4.07 -22.69 8.34
N SER A 275 3.83 -21.69 9.21
CA SER A 275 2.49 -21.20 9.53
C SER A 275 1.89 -20.22 8.50
N CYS A 276 2.61 -19.92 7.41
CA CYS A 276 2.08 -19.06 6.37
C CYS A 276 0.99 -19.76 5.56
N VAL A 277 -0.05 -19.01 5.20
CA VAL A 277 -1.12 -19.48 4.31
C VAL A 277 -0.93 -18.87 2.94
N ILE A 278 -0.84 -19.71 1.92
CA ILE A 278 -0.56 -19.28 0.55
C ILE A 278 -1.67 -19.75 -0.37
N GLY A 279 -2.33 -18.78 -1.02
CA GLY A 279 -3.42 -19.01 -1.97
C GLY A 279 -2.95 -19.63 -3.28
N MET A 280 -3.91 -20.07 -4.10
CA MET A 280 -3.61 -20.62 -5.41
C MET A 280 -3.01 -19.58 -6.35
N ASN A 281 -2.12 -20.02 -7.25
CA ASN A 281 -1.52 -19.17 -8.30
C ASN A 281 -0.75 -17.95 -7.78
N VAL A 282 -0.26 -17.96 -6.54
CA VAL A 282 0.68 -16.93 -6.06
C VAL A 282 2.01 -17.12 -6.77
N GLN A 283 2.59 -16.06 -7.30
CA GLN A 283 3.89 -16.08 -7.97
C GLN A 283 4.94 -15.45 -7.09
N TRP A 284 6.12 -16.07 -7.06
CA TRP A 284 7.22 -15.66 -6.22
C TRP A 284 8.49 -15.40 -7.02
N GLY A 285 9.20 -14.35 -6.65
CA GLY A 285 10.61 -14.21 -6.96
C GLY A 285 11.49 -15.03 -6.00
N GLU A 286 12.71 -14.63 -5.82
CA GLU A 286 13.70 -15.31 -4.99
C GLU A 286 14.23 -14.43 -3.85
N GLY A 287 14.83 -15.05 -2.82
CA GLY A 287 15.44 -14.33 -1.70
C GLY A 287 14.43 -13.70 -0.72
N ASN A 288 13.17 -14.07 -0.78
CA ASN A 288 12.16 -13.55 0.12
C ASN A 288 12.24 -14.20 1.51
N VAL A 289 12.12 -13.38 2.55
CA VAL A 289 12.04 -13.81 3.95
C VAL A 289 10.65 -13.46 4.46
N VAL A 290 9.87 -14.47 4.82
CA VAL A 290 8.48 -14.33 5.27
C VAL A 290 8.31 -14.99 6.63
N MET A 291 8.03 -14.17 7.64
CA MET A 291 7.87 -14.61 9.03
C MET A 291 6.49 -15.22 9.28
N ALA A 292 6.27 -15.67 10.51
CA ALA A 292 5.11 -16.43 10.92
C ALA A 292 3.77 -15.74 10.64
N LEU A 293 2.73 -16.55 10.36
CA LEU A 293 1.34 -16.13 10.25
C LEU A 293 1.07 -15.11 9.11
N CYS A 294 1.90 -15.11 8.08
CA CYS A 294 1.62 -14.32 6.88
C CYS A 294 0.63 -15.03 5.97
N HIS A 295 -0.18 -14.24 5.27
CA HIS A 295 -1.16 -14.71 4.29
C HIS A 295 -0.88 -14.09 2.92
N PHE A 296 -0.99 -14.90 1.87
CA PHE A 296 -0.93 -14.46 0.48
C PHE A 296 -2.17 -14.96 -0.25
N GLY A 297 -3.03 -14.03 -0.64
CA GLY A 297 -4.27 -14.34 -1.34
C GLY A 297 -4.05 -14.85 -2.77
N PRO A 298 -5.04 -15.52 -3.37
CA PRO A 298 -4.93 -16.08 -4.72
C PRO A 298 -4.48 -15.07 -5.78
N CYS A 299 -3.61 -15.51 -6.69
CA CYS A 299 -3.09 -14.71 -7.80
C CYS A 299 -2.28 -13.46 -7.35
N ALA A 300 -1.79 -13.42 -6.13
CA ALA A 300 -0.82 -12.40 -5.73
C ALA A 300 0.53 -12.65 -6.43
N THR A 301 1.28 -11.58 -6.68
CA THR A 301 2.64 -11.64 -7.22
C THR A 301 3.59 -10.99 -6.22
N VAL A 302 4.65 -11.69 -5.88
CA VAL A 302 5.70 -11.23 -4.95
C VAL A 302 7.03 -11.21 -5.70
N GLY A 303 7.68 -10.06 -5.74
CA GLY A 303 8.99 -9.91 -6.37
C GLY A 303 10.13 -10.52 -5.56
N ASP A 304 11.35 -10.05 -5.82
CA ASP A 304 12.57 -10.57 -5.23
C ASP A 304 12.94 -9.87 -3.92
N ASN A 305 13.63 -10.60 -3.04
CA ASN A 305 14.39 -10.07 -1.89
C ASN A 305 13.54 -9.19 -0.94
N ASN A 306 12.30 -9.58 -0.69
CA ASN A 306 11.43 -8.92 0.27
C ASN A 306 11.63 -9.48 1.68
N PHE A 307 11.40 -8.65 2.69
CA PHE A 307 11.40 -9.06 4.09
C PHE A 307 10.04 -8.70 4.71
N LEU A 308 9.22 -9.70 4.99
CA LEU A 308 7.89 -9.54 5.59
C LEU A 308 7.93 -10.06 7.03
N SER A 309 7.71 -9.16 7.98
CA SER A 309 7.55 -9.54 9.39
C SER A 309 6.24 -10.29 9.63
N ALA A 310 6.06 -10.82 10.83
CA ALA A 310 4.91 -11.66 11.17
C ALA A 310 3.55 -10.95 10.98
N ASN A 311 2.50 -11.75 10.74
CA ASN A 311 1.11 -11.30 10.59
C ASN A 311 0.88 -10.33 9.41
N CYS A 312 1.65 -10.38 8.34
CA CYS A 312 1.37 -9.64 7.13
C CYS A 312 0.33 -10.37 6.27
N SER A 313 -0.61 -9.64 5.68
CA SER A 313 -1.58 -10.16 4.73
C SER A 313 -1.49 -9.42 3.41
N ILE A 314 -1.16 -10.14 2.35
CA ILE A 314 -1.14 -9.65 0.97
C ILE A 314 -2.30 -10.31 0.25
N GLU A 315 -3.39 -9.56 0.06
CA GLU A 315 -4.64 -10.09 -0.49
C GLU A 315 -4.57 -10.41 -1.99
N HIS A 316 -5.67 -11.00 -2.50
CA HIS A 316 -5.74 -11.53 -3.87
C HIS A 316 -5.46 -10.48 -4.96
N HIS A 317 -4.76 -10.90 -6.01
CA HIS A 317 -4.37 -10.06 -7.15
C HIS A 317 -3.50 -8.84 -6.78
N CYS A 318 -2.87 -8.86 -5.61
CA CYS A 318 -1.90 -7.84 -5.23
C CYS A 318 -0.56 -8.07 -5.95
N VAL A 319 0.17 -6.99 -6.15
CA VAL A 319 1.54 -7.03 -6.68
C VAL A 319 2.45 -6.36 -5.67
N LEU A 320 3.42 -7.10 -5.17
CA LEU A 320 4.51 -6.62 -4.34
C LEU A 320 5.79 -6.63 -5.18
N GLY A 321 6.42 -5.48 -5.31
CA GLY A 321 7.69 -5.30 -6.02
C GLY A 321 8.88 -5.94 -5.31
N ASN A 322 10.07 -5.49 -5.64
CA ASN A 322 11.32 -6.06 -5.15
C ASN A 322 11.85 -5.28 -3.93
N HIS A 323 12.64 -5.94 -3.09
CA HIS A 323 13.40 -5.34 -2.00
C HIS A 323 12.56 -4.62 -0.94
N CYS A 324 11.28 -4.90 -0.81
CA CYS A 324 10.42 -4.27 0.18
C CYS A 324 10.70 -4.78 1.60
N SER A 325 10.42 -3.96 2.59
CA SER A 325 10.49 -4.32 4.01
C SER A 325 9.20 -3.95 4.72
N PHE A 326 8.51 -4.96 5.25
CA PHE A 326 7.25 -4.80 5.96
C PHE A 326 7.41 -5.10 7.43
N GLY A 327 7.01 -4.15 8.27
CA GLY A 327 6.82 -4.36 9.71
C GLY A 327 5.66 -5.33 9.99
N PRO A 328 5.51 -5.78 11.23
CA PRO A 328 4.43 -6.69 11.61
C PRO A 328 3.04 -6.10 11.35
N GLY A 329 2.10 -6.95 10.91
CA GLY A 329 0.70 -6.58 10.75
C GLY A 329 0.42 -5.60 9.61
N VAL A 330 1.20 -5.61 8.55
CA VAL A 330 0.85 -4.90 7.30
C VAL A 330 -0.19 -5.73 6.55
N VAL A 331 -1.34 -5.11 6.29
CA VAL A 331 -2.48 -5.74 5.63
C VAL A 331 -2.85 -4.95 4.38
N THR A 332 -2.89 -5.61 3.25
CA THR A 332 -3.43 -5.03 2.02
C THR A 332 -4.81 -5.61 1.74
N SER A 333 -5.70 -4.79 1.21
CA SER A 333 -6.89 -5.27 0.54
C SER A 333 -6.55 -5.74 -0.88
N SER A 334 -7.57 -6.15 -1.66
CA SER A 334 -7.37 -6.72 -2.99
C SER A 334 -6.82 -5.71 -4.02
N ARG A 335 -6.07 -6.21 -5.00
CA ARG A 335 -5.55 -5.43 -6.15
C ARG A 335 -4.67 -4.25 -5.77
N VAL A 336 -4.01 -4.30 -4.63
CA VAL A 336 -3.02 -3.31 -4.23
C VAL A 336 -1.74 -3.53 -5.03
N HIS A 337 -1.12 -2.44 -5.48
CA HIS A 337 0.17 -2.47 -6.15
C HIS A 337 1.22 -1.74 -5.31
N ILE A 338 2.25 -2.44 -4.89
CA ILE A 338 3.35 -1.89 -4.10
C ILE A 338 4.63 -1.96 -4.94
N GLY A 339 5.23 -0.80 -5.20
CA GLY A 339 6.47 -0.68 -5.99
C GLY A 339 7.69 -1.22 -5.26
N ASP A 340 8.84 -1.14 -5.93
CA ASP A 340 10.12 -1.61 -5.40
C ASP A 340 10.60 -0.77 -4.21
N ARG A 341 11.37 -1.38 -3.31
CA ARG A 341 12.04 -0.71 -2.19
C ARG A 341 11.11 0.07 -1.26
N VAL A 342 9.85 -0.32 -1.18
CA VAL A 342 8.90 0.28 -0.24
C VAL A 342 9.17 -0.24 1.17
N ARG A 343 9.18 0.68 2.13
CA ARG A 343 9.23 0.37 3.56
C ARG A 343 7.89 0.66 4.20
N CYS A 344 7.28 -0.34 4.78
CA CYS A 344 6.08 -0.21 5.61
C CYS A 344 6.42 -0.44 7.09
N GLY A 345 5.99 0.47 7.96
CA GLY A 345 6.05 0.29 9.41
C GLY A 345 5.07 -0.78 9.91
N THR A 346 4.81 -0.82 11.20
CA THR A 346 3.92 -1.78 11.84
C THR A 346 2.45 -1.36 11.72
N GLY A 347 1.53 -2.32 11.51
CA GLY A 347 0.09 -2.10 11.59
C GLY A 347 -0.43 -1.12 10.53
N ILE A 348 -0.08 -1.33 9.27
CA ILE A 348 -0.53 -0.53 8.13
C ILE A 348 -1.67 -1.28 7.43
N PHE A 349 -2.72 -0.56 7.07
CA PHE A 349 -3.84 -1.06 6.30
C PHE A 349 -3.89 -0.34 4.96
N VAL A 350 -4.05 -1.08 3.86
CA VAL A 350 -4.11 -0.50 2.50
C VAL A 350 -5.42 -0.88 1.84
N GLU A 351 -6.20 0.13 1.46
CA GLU A 351 -7.49 -0.03 0.81
C GLU A 351 -7.39 -0.66 -0.59
N PRO A 352 -8.50 -1.23 -1.13
CA PRO A 352 -8.49 -1.92 -2.42
C PRO A 352 -8.04 -1.04 -3.59
N GLY A 353 -7.24 -1.61 -4.49
CA GLY A 353 -6.82 -0.97 -5.74
C GLY A 353 -5.83 0.18 -5.60
N ILE A 354 -5.29 0.40 -4.40
CA ILE A 354 -4.30 1.44 -4.13
C ILE A 354 -2.93 1.07 -4.73
N THR A 355 -2.25 2.08 -5.24
CA THR A 355 -0.84 1.98 -5.66
C THR A 355 0.06 2.73 -4.68
N ILE A 356 1.05 2.05 -4.13
CA ILE A 356 2.15 2.66 -3.36
C ILE A 356 3.39 2.69 -4.25
N GLY A 357 3.82 3.89 -4.64
CA GLY A 357 4.96 4.09 -5.53
C GLY A 357 6.29 3.65 -4.89
N ALA A 358 7.24 3.28 -5.75
CA ALA A 358 8.55 2.78 -5.35
C ALA A 358 9.30 3.74 -4.43
N GLU A 359 10.19 3.21 -3.58
CA GLU A 359 11.06 3.95 -2.67
C GLU A 359 10.31 4.78 -1.61
N SER A 360 9.03 4.48 -1.39
CA SER A 360 8.21 5.16 -0.39
C SER A 360 8.41 4.55 1.00
N VAL A 361 8.27 5.40 2.01
CA VAL A 361 8.35 5.03 3.43
C VAL A 361 7.04 5.38 4.11
N ILE A 362 6.37 4.38 4.64
CA ILE A 362 5.08 4.51 5.33
C ILE A 362 5.29 4.27 6.83
N ALA A 363 5.00 5.27 7.65
CA ALA A 363 5.10 5.15 9.11
C ALA A 363 4.03 4.20 9.66
N SER A 364 4.28 3.67 10.85
CA SER A 364 3.38 2.72 11.53
C SER A 364 1.99 3.29 11.82
N GLY A 365 0.97 2.43 11.82
CA GLY A 365 -0.39 2.73 12.26
C GLY A 365 -1.23 3.52 11.26
N LEU A 366 -0.88 3.52 9.98
CA LEU A 366 -1.59 4.28 8.94
C LEU A 366 -2.59 3.40 8.17
N ALA A 367 -3.74 3.98 7.88
CA ALA A 367 -4.65 3.49 6.84
C ALA A 367 -4.38 4.29 5.55
N ILE A 368 -4.11 3.58 4.45
CA ILE A 368 -3.79 4.16 3.14
C ILE A 368 -5.02 4.07 2.26
N THR A 369 -5.66 5.21 2.04
CA THR A 369 -6.95 5.33 1.33
C THR A 369 -6.81 5.96 -0.06
N GLN A 370 -5.59 6.37 -0.44
CA GLN A 370 -5.31 6.97 -1.75
C GLN A 370 -3.94 6.54 -2.26
N ASN A 371 -3.72 6.69 -3.57
CA ASN A 371 -2.45 6.36 -4.18
C ASN A 371 -1.30 7.22 -3.64
N ILE A 372 -0.17 6.58 -3.42
CA ILE A 372 1.05 7.22 -2.90
C ILE A 372 2.06 7.32 -4.04
N PRO A 373 2.51 8.52 -4.40
CA PRO A 373 3.59 8.70 -5.39
C PRO A 373 4.89 8.03 -4.95
N SER A 374 5.76 7.70 -5.91
CA SER A 374 7.09 7.19 -5.60
C SER A 374 7.90 8.20 -4.76
N ARG A 375 8.82 7.68 -3.92
CA ARG A 375 9.71 8.46 -3.05
C ARG A 375 8.99 9.33 -2.03
N SER A 376 7.81 8.89 -1.60
CA SER A 376 7.01 9.58 -0.58
C SER A 376 7.39 9.14 0.83
N LEU A 377 7.31 10.07 1.78
CA LEU A 377 7.43 9.80 3.21
C LEU A 377 6.10 10.14 3.89
N LEU A 378 5.35 9.11 4.30
CA LEU A 378 4.10 9.28 5.02
C LEU A 378 4.34 9.14 6.52
N LYS A 379 3.89 10.14 7.28
CA LYS A 379 3.90 10.14 8.75
C LYS A 379 2.51 10.51 9.25
N ALA A 380 2.01 9.78 10.24
CA ALA A 380 0.81 10.20 10.96
C ALA A 380 1.14 11.36 11.90
N LYS A 381 0.26 12.33 12.01
CA LYS A 381 0.21 13.20 13.19
C LYS A 381 -0.52 12.42 14.29
N ILE A 382 0.18 11.52 14.98
CA ILE A 382 -0.41 10.78 16.12
C ILE A 382 -0.20 11.65 17.34
N GLY A 383 -1.28 12.26 17.86
CA GLY A 383 -1.31 12.86 19.18
C GLY A 383 -2.08 11.95 20.13
N TYR A 384 -1.48 11.55 21.22
CA TYR A 384 -2.20 10.92 22.33
C TYR A 384 -1.83 11.61 23.65
N THR A 385 -2.80 11.70 24.55
CA THR A 385 -2.58 12.23 25.89
C THR A 385 -2.45 11.06 26.86
N ILE A 386 -1.33 10.99 27.56
CA ILE A 386 -1.15 10.05 28.67
C ILE A 386 -1.69 10.73 29.93
N ARG A 387 -2.68 10.11 30.56
CA ARG A 387 -3.19 10.51 31.88
C ARG A 387 -2.95 9.37 32.85
N ALA A 388 -2.45 9.70 34.04
CA ALA A 388 -2.40 8.71 35.12
C ALA A 388 -3.83 8.28 35.46
N ARG A 389 -4.06 6.98 35.51
CA ARG A 389 -5.32 6.44 36.03
C ARG A 389 -5.31 6.66 37.55
N GLY A 390 -6.24 7.46 38.06
CA GLY A 390 -6.41 7.62 39.49
C GLY A 390 -6.52 6.25 40.19
N SER A 391 -5.94 6.12 41.37
CA SER A 391 -6.13 4.94 42.20
C SER A 391 -7.62 4.67 42.34
N VAL A 392 -8.05 3.50 41.97
CA VAL A 392 -9.40 3.02 42.31
C VAL A 392 -9.31 2.78 43.82
N GLU A 393 -9.91 3.66 44.60
CA GLU A 393 -10.17 3.34 46.02
C GLU A 393 -11.10 2.14 46.03
N ASN A 394 -10.64 1.06 46.68
CA ASN A 394 -11.43 -0.17 46.92
C ASN A 394 -12.53 0.12 47.94
#